data_d495081a4044332edcbe71d1866de0fe
#
_entry.id   d495081a4044332edcbe71d1866de0fe
#
_cell.length_a   1.000
_cell.length_b   1.000
_cell.length_c   1.000
_cell.angle_alpha   90.00
_cell.angle_beta   90.00
_cell.angle_gamma   90.00
#
_symmetry.space_group_name_H-M   'P 1'
#
loop_
_entity.id
_entity.type
_entity.pdbx_description
1 polymer ?
#
loop_
_entity_poly.entity_id
_entity_poly.type
_entity_poly.pdbx_seq_one_letter_code
_entity_poly.pdbx_strand_id
1 'polypeptide(L)'
;MLKIASIECTRNDIYAPEAYDAYKDVINEVMDQSLVSFDLLRDVISTSASMTDGERLKIILDLDTKLQNNENRLLDERKRFNNINDAIKRIAALKSTPKN
;
A
#
# COMPACT_ATOMS: atom_id res chain seq x y z
N MET A 1 6.49 -2.89 1.24
CA MET A 1 5.24 -2.15 1.52
C MET A 1 5.48 -0.82 2.21
N LEU A 2 6.10 -0.78 3.37
CA LEU A 2 6.42 0.49 4.06
C LEU A 2 7.28 1.43 3.20
N LYS A 3 8.19 0.88 2.42
CA LYS A 3 9.04 1.63 1.51
C LYS A 3 8.23 2.32 0.41
N ILE A 4 7.21 1.64 -0.14
CA ILE A 4 6.32 2.21 -1.15
C ILE A 4 5.54 3.38 -0.56
N ALA A 5 4.94 3.20 0.63
CA ALA A 5 4.19 4.26 1.31
C ALA A 5 5.07 5.48 1.61
N SER A 6 6.31 5.26 2.05
CA SER A 6 7.28 6.32 2.31
C SER A 6 7.63 7.11 1.05
N ILE A 7 7.86 6.43 -0.07
CA ILE A 7 8.14 7.08 -1.36
C ILE A 7 6.94 7.91 -1.81
N GLU A 8 5.74 7.38 -1.71
CA GLU A 8 4.52 8.08 -2.14
C GLU A 8 4.22 9.31 -1.27
N CYS A 9 4.56 9.28 0.02
CA CYS A 9 4.40 10.45 0.89
C CYS A 9 5.33 11.62 0.53
N THR A 10 6.44 11.36 -0.16
CA THR A 10 7.41 12.39 -0.58
C THR A 10 7.26 12.81 -2.04
N ARG A 11 6.24 12.30 -2.70
CA ARG A 11 6.01 12.51 -4.12
C ARG A 11 5.57 13.95 -4.40
N ASN A 12 6.13 14.57 -5.44
CA ASN A 12 5.81 15.96 -5.84
C ASN A 12 5.35 16.10 -7.30
N ASP A 13 5.19 14.98 -8.02
CA ASP A 13 4.78 14.95 -9.43
C ASP A 13 3.29 14.60 -9.59
N ILE A 14 2.43 15.24 -8.81
CA ILE A 14 1.01 14.92 -8.75
C ILE A 14 0.22 15.82 -9.69
N TYR A 15 -0.37 15.22 -10.74
CA TYR A 15 -1.22 15.87 -11.72
C TYR A 15 -2.69 15.50 -11.56
N ALA A 16 -3.00 14.49 -10.73
CA ALA A 16 -4.34 14.02 -10.45
C ALA A 16 -4.60 14.03 -8.94
N PRO A 17 -4.85 15.21 -8.32
CA PRO A 17 -4.98 15.31 -6.85
C PRO A 17 -6.10 14.45 -6.27
N GLU A 18 -7.24 14.32 -6.96
CA GLU A 18 -8.36 13.52 -6.48
C GLU A 18 -8.01 12.02 -6.48
N ALA A 19 -7.34 11.55 -7.52
CA ALA A 19 -6.86 10.18 -7.59
C ALA A 19 -5.77 9.92 -6.55
N TYR A 20 -4.93 10.91 -6.28
CA TYR A 20 -3.90 10.82 -5.25
C TYR A 20 -4.51 10.71 -3.85
N ASP A 21 -5.55 11.49 -3.56
CA ASP A 21 -6.26 11.41 -2.28
C ASP A 21 -6.87 10.03 -2.06
N ALA A 22 -7.50 9.46 -3.09
CA ALA A 22 -8.04 8.10 -3.05
C ALA A 22 -6.93 7.06 -2.81
N TYR A 23 -5.79 7.23 -3.45
CA TYR A 23 -4.62 6.37 -3.26
C TYR A 23 -4.07 6.49 -1.83
N LYS A 24 -3.97 7.70 -1.28
CA LYS A 24 -3.52 7.90 0.10
C LYS A 24 -4.44 7.24 1.11
N ASP A 25 -5.76 7.24 0.87
CA ASP A 25 -6.71 6.53 1.73
C ASP A 25 -6.42 5.03 1.75
N VAL A 26 -6.11 4.44 0.60
CA VAL A 26 -5.71 3.02 0.51
C VAL A 26 -4.39 2.78 1.24
N ILE A 27 -3.40 3.66 1.07
CA ILE A 27 -2.11 3.56 1.79
C ILE A 27 -2.36 3.52 3.30
N ASN A 28 -3.15 4.45 3.82
CA ASN A 28 -3.44 4.53 5.25
C ASN A 28 -4.17 3.27 5.76
N GLU A 29 -5.17 2.79 5.02
CA GLU A 29 -5.90 1.58 5.36
C GLU A 29 -4.99 0.34 5.38
N VAL A 30 -4.17 0.18 4.34
CA VAL A 30 -3.23 -0.95 4.23
C VAL A 30 -2.20 -0.89 5.35
N MET A 31 -1.70 0.29 5.69
CA MET A 31 -0.74 0.44 6.79
C MET A 31 -1.37 0.09 8.13
N ASP A 32 -2.59 0.55 8.41
CA ASP A 32 -3.31 0.24 9.65
C ASP A 32 -3.54 -1.27 9.78
N GLN A 33 -4.01 -1.93 8.73
CA GLN A 33 -4.21 -3.38 8.72
C GLN A 33 -2.89 -4.15 8.89
N SER A 34 -1.82 -3.66 8.29
CA SER A 34 -0.49 -4.27 8.41
C SER A 34 0.06 -4.15 9.83
N LEU A 35 -0.15 -3.01 10.49
CA LEU A 35 0.26 -2.81 11.89
C LEU A 35 -0.48 -3.78 12.82
N VAL A 36 -1.78 -3.98 12.62
CA VAL A 36 -2.56 -4.98 13.38
C VAL A 36 -1.98 -6.38 13.17
N SER A 37 -1.62 -6.74 11.94
CA SER A 37 -1.03 -8.04 11.63
C SER A 37 0.35 -8.21 12.28
N PHE A 38 1.19 -7.17 12.30
CA PHE A 38 2.48 -7.20 12.97
C PHE A 38 2.34 -7.33 14.49
N ASP A 39 1.36 -6.65 15.10
CA ASP A 39 1.07 -6.77 16.53
C ASP A 39 0.63 -8.19 16.89
N LEU A 40 -0.23 -8.82 16.08
CA LEU A 40 -0.64 -10.21 16.27
C LEU A 40 0.55 -11.16 16.14
N LEU A 41 1.42 -10.95 15.17
CA LEU A 41 2.63 -11.77 15.00
C LEU A 41 3.55 -11.66 16.22
N ARG A 42 3.74 -10.46 16.74
CA ARG A 42 4.54 -10.23 17.95
C ARG A 42 3.94 -10.96 19.15
N ASP A 43 2.61 -10.91 19.32
CA ASP A 43 1.91 -11.60 20.40
C ASP A 43 2.07 -13.11 20.29
N VAL A 44 1.96 -13.68 19.09
CA VAL A 44 2.16 -15.11 18.84
C VAL A 44 3.58 -15.54 19.22
N ILE A 45 4.58 -14.75 18.87
CA ILE A 45 5.98 -15.03 19.24
C ILE A 45 6.16 -14.95 20.75
N SER A 46 5.55 -13.95 21.41
CA SER A 46 5.68 -13.74 22.85
C SER A 46 4.96 -14.77 23.69
N THR A 47 3.82 -15.31 23.21
CA THR A 47 2.99 -16.24 23.96
C THR A 47 3.18 -17.69 23.48
N SER A 48 4.28 -17.98 22.80
CA SER A 48 4.54 -19.25 22.13
C SER A 48 4.52 -20.47 23.07
N ALA A 49 4.74 -20.28 24.37
CA ALA A 49 4.75 -21.38 25.34
C ALA A 49 3.37 -22.02 25.56
N SER A 50 2.27 -21.30 25.24
CA SER A 50 0.90 -21.79 25.41
C SER A 50 0.28 -22.36 24.12
N MET A 51 1.03 -22.36 23.03
CA MET A 51 0.56 -22.83 21.72
C MET A 51 1.31 -24.06 21.27
N THR A 52 0.63 -24.95 20.55
CA THR A 52 1.31 -26.02 19.81
C THR A 52 2.03 -25.43 18.59
N ASP A 53 3.03 -26.15 18.08
CA ASP A 53 3.77 -25.72 16.88
C ASP A 53 2.85 -25.61 15.67
N GLY A 54 1.88 -26.51 15.55
CA GLY A 54 0.90 -26.47 14.46
C GLY A 54 -0.01 -25.24 14.51
N GLU A 55 -0.48 -24.89 15.71
CA GLU A 55 -1.31 -23.69 15.91
C GLU A 55 -0.53 -22.42 15.56
N ARG A 56 0.71 -22.32 16.02
CA ARG A 56 1.59 -21.21 15.75
C ARG A 56 1.85 -21.06 14.25
N LEU A 57 2.18 -22.16 13.59
CA LEU A 57 2.45 -22.15 12.14
C LEU A 57 1.23 -21.68 11.36
N LYS A 58 0.03 -22.14 11.72
CA LYS A 58 -1.21 -21.73 11.07
C LYS A 58 -1.43 -20.23 11.18
N ILE A 59 -1.23 -19.64 12.37
CA ILE A 59 -1.38 -18.19 12.58
C ILE A 59 -0.37 -17.41 11.75
N ILE A 60 0.88 -17.84 11.73
CA ILE A 60 1.96 -17.19 10.94
C ILE A 60 1.62 -17.23 9.45
N LEU A 61 1.15 -18.36 8.93
CA LEU A 61 0.78 -18.47 7.52
C LEU A 61 -0.43 -17.60 7.17
N ASP A 62 -1.43 -17.53 8.05
CA ASP A 62 -2.59 -16.67 7.86
C ASP A 62 -2.18 -15.18 7.84
N LEU A 63 -1.29 -14.77 8.74
CA LEU A 63 -0.77 -13.40 8.78
C LEU A 63 0.06 -13.08 7.53
N ASP A 64 0.89 -14.01 7.08
CA ASP A 64 1.67 -13.86 5.86
C ASP A 64 0.77 -13.63 4.64
N THR A 65 -0.30 -14.41 4.53
CA THR A 65 -1.28 -14.25 3.45
C THR A 65 -1.95 -12.87 3.49
N LYS A 66 -2.33 -12.40 4.68
CA LYS A 66 -2.93 -11.08 4.84
C LYS A 66 -1.97 -9.96 4.44
N LEU A 67 -0.70 -10.07 4.84
CA LEU A 67 0.32 -9.08 4.49
C LEU A 67 0.60 -9.07 2.99
N GLN A 68 0.64 -10.22 2.34
CA GLN A 68 0.80 -10.34 0.90
C GLN A 68 -0.40 -9.72 0.16
N ASN A 69 -1.62 -9.96 0.62
CA ASN A 69 -2.82 -9.38 0.03
C ASN A 69 -2.83 -7.85 0.17
N ASN A 70 -2.41 -7.33 1.31
CA ASN A 70 -2.29 -5.90 1.55
C ASN A 70 -1.24 -5.27 0.63
N GLU A 71 -0.09 -5.93 0.45
CA GLU A 71 0.95 -5.48 -0.46
C GLU A 71 0.45 -5.46 -1.90
N ASN A 72 -0.22 -6.51 -2.34
CA ASN A 72 -0.77 -6.59 -3.70
C ASN A 72 -1.82 -5.49 -3.93
N ARG A 73 -2.69 -5.25 -2.95
CA ARG A 73 -3.67 -4.18 -3.01
C ARG A 73 -3.01 -2.82 -3.17
N LEU A 74 -1.97 -2.56 -2.40
CA LEU A 74 -1.24 -1.30 -2.48
C LEU A 74 -0.56 -1.13 -3.84
N LEU A 75 0.07 -2.18 -4.37
CA LEU A 75 0.71 -2.15 -5.68
C LEU A 75 -0.31 -1.92 -6.81
N ASP A 76 -1.48 -2.55 -6.74
CA ASP A 76 -2.55 -2.36 -7.73
C ASP A 76 -3.06 -0.92 -7.71
N GLU A 77 -3.29 -0.35 -6.54
CA GLU A 77 -3.74 1.03 -6.40
C GLU A 77 -2.66 2.03 -6.85
N ARG A 78 -1.40 1.74 -6.58
CA ARG A 78 -0.27 2.55 -7.06
C ARG A 78 -0.23 2.58 -8.59
N LYS A 79 -0.39 1.42 -9.21
CA LYS A 79 -0.44 1.29 -10.68
C LYS A 79 -1.60 2.08 -11.26
N ARG A 80 -2.78 1.95 -10.65
CA ARG A 80 -3.97 2.69 -11.06
C ARG A 80 -3.75 4.20 -10.97
N PHE A 81 -3.24 4.69 -9.83
CA PHE A 81 -2.93 6.10 -9.65
C PHE A 81 -1.91 6.58 -10.69
N ASN A 82 -0.82 5.85 -10.90
CA ASN A 82 0.22 6.22 -11.86
C ASN A 82 -0.34 6.32 -13.28
N ASN A 83 -1.20 5.40 -13.68
CA ASN A 83 -1.83 5.44 -15.00
C ASN A 83 -2.70 6.69 -15.19
N ILE A 84 -3.49 7.04 -14.19
CA ILE A 84 -4.34 8.23 -14.21
C ILE A 84 -3.47 9.50 -14.20
N ASN A 85 -2.51 9.55 -13.32
CA ASN A 85 -1.61 10.70 -13.17
C ASN A 85 -0.83 10.97 -14.45
N ASP A 86 -0.28 9.94 -15.07
CA ASP A 86 0.48 10.06 -16.32
C ASP A 86 -0.42 10.50 -17.47
N ALA A 87 -1.65 10.04 -17.52
CA ALA A 87 -2.61 10.47 -18.54
C ALA A 87 -2.91 11.97 -18.40
N ILE A 88 -3.17 12.44 -17.19
CA ILE A 88 -3.45 13.87 -16.95
C ILE A 88 -2.21 14.71 -17.22
N LYS A 89 -1.03 14.23 -16.84
CA LYS A 89 0.24 14.89 -17.14
C LYS A 89 0.42 15.10 -18.65
N ARG A 90 0.15 14.09 -19.47
CA ARG A 90 0.24 14.18 -20.93
C ARG A 90 -0.76 15.18 -21.50
N ILE A 91 -1.99 15.20 -21.00
CA ILE A 91 -3.01 16.15 -21.41
C ILE A 91 -2.61 17.59 -21.06
N ALA A 92 -2.09 17.80 -19.87
CA ALA A 92 -1.61 19.10 -19.43
C ALA A 92 -0.44 19.59 -20.30
N ALA A 93 0.49 18.70 -20.67
CA ALA A 93 1.60 19.01 -21.55
C ALA A 93 1.11 19.43 -22.95
N LEU A 94 0.09 18.76 -23.49
CA LEU A 94 -0.50 19.09 -24.78
C LEU A 94 -1.17 20.47 -24.75
N LYS A 95 -1.87 20.81 -23.66
CA LYS A 95 -2.52 22.11 -23.51
C LYS A 95 -1.54 23.26 -23.35
N SER A 96 -0.37 23.01 -22.78
CA SER A 96 0.65 24.03 -22.54
C SER A 96 1.61 24.20 -23.72
N THR A 97 1.53 23.35 -24.74
CA THR A 97 2.37 23.46 -25.93
C THR A 97 1.94 24.68 -26.76
N PRO A 98 2.84 25.59 -27.05
CA PRO A 98 2.49 26.76 -27.90
C PRO A 98 2.04 26.30 -29.28
N LYS A 99 0.97 26.90 -29.76
CA LYS A 99 0.53 26.71 -31.15
C LYS A 99 1.34 27.64 -32.05
N ASN A 100 2.10 27.04 -32.90
CA ASN A 100 2.80 27.79 -33.94
C ASN A 100 2.07 27.73 -35.27
#